data_738c044fb1cf6fc0174e458a6572c6de
#
_entry.id   738c044fb1cf6fc0174e458a6572c6de
#
_cell.length_a   1.000
_cell.length_b   1.000
_cell.length_c   1.000
_cell.angle_alpha   90.00
_cell.angle_beta   90.00
_cell.angle_gamma   90.00
#
_symmetry.space_group_name_H-M   'P 1'
#
loop_
_entity.id
_entity.type
_entity.pdbx_description
1 polymer ?
#
loop_
_entity_poly.entity_id
_entity_poly.type
_entity_poly.pdbx_seq_one_letter_code
_entity_poly.pdbx_strand_id
1 'polypeptide(L)'
;MIDKLLLFGLSRQEATIYMCLLKNEELTGYEVAKNTGISRSNAYSGLASLVEKGAAYVKEGASVKYVAVAMEEFCENYIRCLQENRDYLILNEPKRVVNTDGYITIEGKRHICDKIRNMLLSTEKRVYFSANATFLEQWSKEIAELIGRGIKVVLLSNRLPEGFKGASESGMVTFYCALFDEGLENSFCDREKQIRLIIDSEYVLTGEYSGSDHDTCLYSAQKNFVTVIKDAIRNEMELIKIKGKKEE
;
A
#
# COMPACT_ATOMS: atom_id res chain seq x y z
N MET A 1 12.90 -17.08 0.80
CA MET A 1 12.88 -17.04 2.27
C MET A 1 13.82 -15.96 2.81
N ILE A 2 15.12 -16.00 2.51
CA ILE A 2 16.11 -15.03 3.01
C ILE A 2 15.68 -13.58 2.72
N ASP A 3 15.30 -13.25 1.47
CA ASP A 3 14.93 -11.88 1.12
C ASP A 3 13.71 -11.35 1.90
N LYS A 4 12.84 -12.23 2.41
CA LYS A 4 11.76 -11.85 3.31
C LYS A 4 12.25 -11.55 4.72
N LEU A 5 13.24 -12.32 5.22
CA LEU A 5 13.84 -12.07 6.52
C LEU A 5 14.64 -10.76 6.58
N LEU A 6 15.16 -10.27 5.43
CA LEU A 6 15.79 -8.95 5.37
C LEU A 6 14.80 -7.83 5.73
N LEU A 7 13.51 -7.99 5.40
CA LEU A 7 12.46 -7.03 5.76
C LEU A 7 12.17 -7.01 7.26
N PHE A 8 12.58 -8.06 7.98
CA PHE A 8 12.52 -8.17 9.44
C PHE A 8 13.85 -7.77 10.11
N GLY A 9 14.64 -6.94 9.46
CA GLY A 9 15.85 -6.33 10.04
C GLY A 9 17.08 -7.26 10.12
N LEU A 10 17.01 -8.46 9.55
CA LEU A 10 18.17 -9.34 9.46
C LEU A 10 19.04 -8.99 8.24
N SER A 11 20.34 -9.01 8.38
CA SER A 11 21.24 -9.03 7.24
C SER A 11 21.18 -10.39 6.52
N ARG A 12 21.68 -10.46 5.28
CA ARG A 12 21.72 -11.73 4.52
C ARG A 12 22.50 -12.82 5.26
N GLN A 13 23.55 -12.45 5.97
CA GLN A 13 24.37 -13.35 6.73
C GLN A 13 23.63 -13.88 7.98
N GLU A 14 23.00 -12.98 8.72
CA GLU A 14 22.15 -13.33 9.88
C GLU A 14 20.97 -14.21 9.48
N ALA A 15 20.28 -13.89 8.37
CA ALA A 15 19.19 -14.71 7.85
C ALA A 15 19.67 -16.13 7.47
N THR A 16 20.89 -16.27 6.93
CA THR A 16 21.49 -17.57 6.64
C THR A 16 21.77 -18.36 7.91
N ILE A 17 22.33 -17.71 8.95
CA ILE A 17 22.60 -18.33 10.25
C ILE A 17 21.29 -18.73 10.94
N TYR A 18 20.29 -17.85 10.94
CA TYR A 18 18.96 -18.11 11.52
C TYR A 18 18.27 -19.29 10.85
N MET A 19 18.30 -19.38 9.53
CA MET A 19 17.78 -20.53 8.79
C MET A 19 18.55 -21.83 9.06
N CYS A 20 19.85 -21.75 9.39
CA CYS A 20 20.63 -22.89 9.84
C CYS A 20 20.19 -23.34 11.23
N LEU A 21 19.99 -22.40 12.17
CA LEU A 21 19.52 -22.71 13.53
C LEU A 21 18.11 -23.32 13.50
N LEU A 22 17.17 -22.80 12.68
CA LEU A 22 15.83 -23.36 12.57
C LEU A 22 15.74 -24.81 12.09
N LYS A 23 16.79 -25.30 11.40
CA LYS A 23 16.87 -26.69 10.92
C LYS A 23 17.48 -27.64 11.94
N ASN A 24 18.01 -27.11 13.02
CA ASN A 24 18.70 -27.86 14.04
C ASN A 24 18.17 -27.49 15.42
N GLU A 25 18.18 -28.42 16.35
CA GLU A 25 17.64 -28.17 17.69
C GLU A 25 18.50 -27.16 18.47
N GLU A 26 19.83 -27.34 18.43
CA GLU A 26 20.79 -26.42 19.05
C GLU A 26 22.17 -26.58 18.38
N LEU A 27 22.90 -25.49 18.18
CA LEU A 27 24.23 -25.49 17.57
C LEU A 27 25.19 -24.58 18.33
N THR A 28 26.46 -25.00 18.39
CA THR A 28 27.57 -24.13 18.79
C THR A 28 27.94 -23.18 17.65
N GLY A 29 28.60 -22.07 17.97
CA GLY A 29 29.06 -21.12 16.92
C GLY A 29 30.03 -21.78 15.92
N TYR A 30 30.80 -22.81 16.33
CA TYR A 30 31.65 -23.58 15.44
C TYR A 30 30.84 -24.42 14.44
N GLU A 31 29.79 -25.09 14.90
CA GLU A 31 28.90 -25.89 14.05
C GLU A 31 28.12 -25.00 13.06
N VAL A 32 27.67 -23.83 13.51
CA VAL A 32 27.03 -22.82 12.63
C VAL A 32 28.01 -22.40 11.53
N ALA A 33 29.26 -22.05 11.87
CA ALA A 33 30.29 -21.69 10.89
C ALA A 33 30.51 -22.80 9.86
N LYS A 34 30.61 -24.05 10.33
CA LYS A 34 30.80 -25.23 9.49
C LYS A 34 29.62 -25.51 8.58
N ASN A 35 28.40 -25.42 9.09
CA ASN A 35 27.18 -25.75 8.35
C ASN A 35 26.79 -24.65 7.33
N THR A 36 27.14 -23.39 7.60
CA THR A 36 26.84 -22.28 6.72
C THR A 36 27.96 -21.91 5.76
N GLY A 37 29.18 -22.36 6.00
CA GLY A 37 30.36 -21.93 5.25
C GLY A 37 30.84 -20.51 5.59
N ILE A 38 30.23 -19.86 6.59
CA ILE A 38 30.59 -18.52 7.06
C ILE A 38 31.86 -18.63 7.93
N SER A 39 32.77 -17.65 7.84
CA SER A 39 33.95 -17.63 8.71
C SER A 39 33.56 -17.65 10.19
N ARG A 40 34.37 -18.25 11.04
CA ARG A 40 34.08 -18.36 12.49
C ARG A 40 33.79 -17.00 13.11
N SER A 41 34.62 -16.00 12.84
CA SER A 41 34.43 -14.65 13.37
C SER A 41 33.05 -14.08 12.99
N ASN A 42 32.68 -14.19 11.71
CA ASN A 42 31.39 -13.70 11.22
C ASN A 42 30.20 -14.51 11.77
N ALA A 43 30.37 -15.83 11.96
CA ALA A 43 29.31 -16.66 12.56
C ALA A 43 29.03 -16.26 14.01
N TYR A 44 30.07 -16.04 14.82
CA TYR A 44 29.91 -15.56 16.21
C TYR A 44 29.32 -14.15 16.26
N SER A 45 29.78 -13.23 15.39
CA SER A 45 29.21 -11.89 15.32
C SER A 45 27.72 -11.91 14.89
N GLY A 46 27.38 -12.73 13.89
CA GLY A 46 26.00 -12.89 13.44
C GLY A 46 25.11 -13.55 14.50
N LEU A 47 25.64 -14.54 15.26
CA LEU A 47 24.91 -15.15 16.37
C LEU A 47 24.63 -14.15 17.51
N ALA A 48 25.62 -13.34 17.88
CA ALA A 48 25.45 -12.29 18.88
C ALA A 48 24.38 -11.27 18.44
N SER A 49 24.43 -10.87 17.18
CA SER A 49 23.41 -9.96 16.61
C SER A 49 22.03 -10.58 16.55
N LEU A 50 21.90 -11.88 16.22
CA LEU A 50 20.62 -12.58 16.25
C LEU A 50 20.02 -12.64 17.67
N VAL A 51 20.86 -12.83 18.69
CA VAL A 51 20.42 -12.79 20.09
C VAL A 51 19.94 -11.39 20.46
N GLU A 52 20.69 -10.35 20.11
CA GLU A 52 20.30 -8.94 20.34
C GLU A 52 18.98 -8.59 19.66
N LYS A 53 18.74 -9.11 18.45
CA LYS A 53 17.52 -8.93 17.66
C LYS A 53 16.36 -9.82 18.09
N GLY A 54 16.55 -10.67 19.10
CA GLY A 54 15.52 -11.59 19.58
C GLY A 54 15.17 -12.73 18.60
N ALA A 55 16.09 -13.08 17.68
CA ALA A 55 15.93 -14.16 16.72
C ALA A 55 16.59 -15.47 17.18
N ALA A 56 17.42 -15.42 18.22
CA ALA A 56 18.07 -16.60 18.82
C ALA A 56 18.19 -16.47 20.33
N TYR A 57 18.17 -17.59 21.02
CA TYR A 57 18.52 -17.74 22.44
C TYR A 57 19.89 -18.31 22.64
N VAL A 58 20.53 -17.95 23.74
CA VAL A 58 21.76 -18.57 24.20
C VAL A 58 21.42 -19.64 25.24
N LYS A 59 21.96 -20.86 25.04
CA LYS A 59 21.87 -21.93 26.03
C LYS A 59 23.26 -22.13 26.63
N GLU A 60 23.39 -21.75 27.88
CA GLU A 60 24.63 -21.94 28.66
C GLU A 60 24.77 -23.41 29.09
N GLY A 61 25.98 -23.89 29.13
CA GLY A 61 26.30 -25.27 29.52
C GLY A 61 27.81 -25.55 29.43
N ALA A 62 28.18 -26.81 29.26
CA ALA A 62 29.58 -27.18 29.03
C ALA A 62 30.19 -26.53 27.77
N SER A 63 29.36 -26.17 26.83
CA SER A 63 29.67 -25.28 25.70
C SER A 63 28.46 -24.37 25.43
N VAL A 64 28.75 -23.14 25.00
CA VAL A 64 27.69 -22.19 24.62
C VAL A 64 27.06 -22.67 23.32
N LYS A 65 25.73 -22.84 23.35
CA LYS A 65 24.92 -23.22 22.19
C LYS A 65 23.86 -22.15 21.90
N TYR A 66 23.38 -22.12 20.67
CA TYR A 66 22.38 -21.20 20.20
C TYR A 66 21.18 -21.97 19.68
N VAL A 67 20.00 -21.48 20.00
CA VAL A 67 18.70 -22.03 19.61
C VAL A 67 17.94 -20.96 18.88
N ALA A 68 17.34 -21.26 17.72
CA ALA A 68 16.50 -20.29 17.03
C ALA A 68 15.23 -20.00 17.83
N VAL A 69 14.81 -18.75 17.90
CA VAL A 69 13.44 -18.39 18.23
C VAL A 69 12.53 -18.88 17.10
N ALA A 70 11.36 -19.42 17.42
CA ALA A 70 10.41 -19.87 16.40
C ALA A 70 10.10 -18.73 15.42
N MET A 71 9.98 -19.04 14.13
CA MET A 71 9.80 -18.00 13.10
C MET A 71 8.57 -17.15 13.32
N GLU A 72 7.45 -17.76 13.73
CA GLU A 72 6.21 -17.06 14.06
C GLU A 72 6.44 -16.08 15.21
N GLU A 73 7.01 -16.54 16.31
CA GLU A 73 7.31 -15.73 17.50
C GLU A 73 8.24 -14.56 17.15
N PHE A 74 9.32 -14.80 16.41
CA PHE A 74 10.22 -13.75 15.96
C PHE A 74 9.52 -12.68 15.11
N CYS A 75 8.71 -13.12 14.13
CA CYS A 75 7.95 -12.20 13.27
C CYS A 75 6.93 -11.38 14.04
N GLU A 76 6.18 -12.00 14.94
CA GLU A 76 5.16 -11.30 15.76
C GLU A 76 5.82 -10.29 16.71
N ASN A 77 6.92 -10.67 17.38
CA ASN A 77 7.67 -9.78 18.24
C ASN A 77 8.21 -8.56 17.49
N TYR A 78 8.72 -8.77 16.28
CA TYR A 78 9.24 -7.69 15.44
C TYR A 78 8.11 -6.74 14.98
N ILE A 79 6.97 -7.29 14.56
CA ILE A 79 5.80 -6.49 14.16
C ILE A 79 5.29 -5.66 15.34
N ARG A 80 5.20 -6.26 16.54
CA ARG A 80 4.78 -5.55 17.76
C ARG A 80 5.74 -4.39 18.07
N CYS A 81 7.04 -4.63 18.04
CA CYS A 81 8.05 -3.57 18.24
C CYS A 81 7.89 -2.43 17.22
N LEU A 82 7.64 -2.74 15.95
CA LEU A 82 7.40 -1.71 14.92
C LEU A 82 6.11 -0.93 15.18
N GLN A 83 5.05 -1.59 15.68
CA GLN A 83 3.80 -0.92 16.04
C GLN A 83 3.98 0.05 17.22
N GLU A 84 4.68 -0.38 18.27
CA GLU A 84 5.00 0.47 19.43
C GLU A 84 5.84 1.69 19.00
N ASN A 85 6.87 1.48 18.18
CA ASN A 85 7.69 2.56 17.64
C ASN A 85 6.88 3.51 16.75
N ARG A 86 5.99 3.00 15.90
CA ARG A 86 5.07 3.82 15.11
C ARG A 86 4.24 4.72 16.00
N ASP A 87 3.62 4.16 17.05
CA ASP A 87 2.74 4.89 17.94
C ASP A 87 3.49 5.98 18.70
N TYR A 88 4.71 5.68 19.15
CA TYR A 88 5.61 6.67 19.75
C TYR A 88 5.93 7.81 18.78
N LEU A 89 6.28 7.48 17.52
CA LEU A 89 6.62 8.48 16.49
C LEU A 89 5.42 9.37 16.16
N ILE A 90 4.22 8.79 16.04
CA ILE A 90 2.98 9.55 15.78
C ILE A 90 2.67 10.49 16.96
N LEU A 91 2.80 10.01 18.18
CA LEU A 91 2.55 10.82 19.38
C LEU A 91 3.52 12.00 19.50
N ASN A 92 4.75 11.83 19.06
CA ASN A 92 5.82 12.81 19.17
C ASN A 92 6.12 13.52 17.83
N GLU A 93 5.23 13.38 16.81
CA GLU A 93 5.43 14.03 15.52
C GLU A 93 5.51 15.57 15.71
N PRO A 94 6.54 16.22 15.17
CA PRO A 94 6.61 17.68 15.20
C PRO A 94 5.42 18.26 14.43
N LYS A 95 4.82 19.33 14.97
CA LYS A 95 3.69 20.01 14.31
C LYS A 95 4.06 20.40 12.88
N ARG A 96 3.42 19.75 11.91
CA ARG A 96 3.60 20.12 10.50
C ARG A 96 2.97 21.49 10.25
N VAL A 97 3.73 22.37 9.66
CA VAL A 97 3.17 23.55 8.98
C VAL A 97 2.61 23.03 7.67
N VAL A 98 1.30 22.75 7.65
CA VAL A 98 0.62 22.31 6.42
C VAL A 98 0.45 23.55 5.54
N ASN A 99 1.35 23.70 4.57
CA ASN A 99 1.10 24.64 3.48
C ASN A 99 0.14 23.94 2.49
N THR A 100 -1.10 24.43 2.43
CA THR A 100 -2.13 23.91 1.51
C THR A 100 -2.05 24.52 0.12
N ASP A 101 -1.10 25.44 -0.10
CA ASP A 101 -0.92 26.11 -1.38
C ASP A 101 -0.15 25.24 -2.37
N GLY A 102 -0.80 24.94 -3.52
CA GLY A 102 -0.18 24.20 -4.61
C GLY A 102 -0.53 22.72 -4.67
N TYR A 103 0.31 21.98 -5.38
CA TYR A 103 0.19 20.54 -5.56
C TYR A 103 1.53 19.87 -5.30
N ILE A 104 1.46 18.59 -4.93
CA ILE A 104 2.61 17.71 -4.75
C ILE A 104 2.63 16.73 -5.91
N THR A 105 3.74 16.61 -6.61
CA THR A 105 3.96 15.56 -7.61
C THR A 105 4.42 14.29 -6.90
N ILE A 106 3.71 13.20 -7.14
CA ILE A 106 4.04 11.87 -6.63
C ILE A 106 4.50 11.03 -7.83
N GLU A 107 5.72 10.53 -7.78
CA GLU A 107 6.35 9.76 -8.84
C GLU A 107 6.53 8.31 -8.40
N GLY A 108 6.29 7.39 -9.34
CA GLY A 108 6.51 5.97 -9.21
C GLY A 108 5.30 5.19 -8.70
N LYS A 109 5.11 4.03 -9.31
CA LYS A 109 4.00 3.10 -9.04
C LYS A 109 3.73 2.88 -7.55
N ARG A 110 4.78 2.58 -6.77
CA ARG A 110 4.66 2.26 -5.35
C ARG A 110 4.12 3.45 -4.56
N HIS A 111 4.70 4.63 -4.74
CA HIS A 111 4.30 5.82 -4.01
C HIS A 111 2.88 6.27 -4.36
N ILE A 112 2.49 6.15 -5.65
CA ILE A 112 1.12 6.44 -6.10
C ILE A 112 0.13 5.48 -5.43
N CYS A 113 0.41 4.17 -5.45
CA CYS A 113 -0.46 3.17 -4.81
C CYS A 113 -0.54 3.38 -3.29
N ASP A 114 0.57 3.64 -2.62
CA ASP A 114 0.59 3.91 -1.18
C ASP A 114 -0.22 5.18 -0.85
N LYS A 115 -0.13 6.22 -1.69
CA LYS A 115 -0.92 7.43 -1.51
C LYS A 115 -2.41 7.19 -1.71
N ILE A 116 -2.80 6.45 -2.74
CA ILE A 116 -4.20 6.06 -2.97
C ILE A 116 -4.74 5.29 -1.77
N ARG A 117 -4.01 4.28 -1.29
CA ARG A 117 -4.40 3.49 -0.11
C ARG A 117 -4.62 4.38 1.12
N ASN A 118 -3.67 5.26 1.40
CA ASN A 118 -3.76 6.17 2.54
C ASN A 118 -4.95 7.13 2.41
N MET A 119 -5.24 7.64 1.20
CA MET A 119 -6.42 8.46 0.96
C MET A 119 -7.70 7.68 1.19
N LEU A 120 -7.84 6.47 0.67
CA LEU A 120 -9.03 5.64 0.90
C LEU A 120 -9.22 5.33 2.39
N LEU A 121 -8.16 4.93 3.11
CA LEU A 121 -8.23 4.64 4.55
C LEU A 121 -8.63 5.86 5.39
N SER A 122 -8.19 7.07 5.01
CA SER A 122 -8.47 8.32 5.73
C SER A 122 -9.83 8.94 5.38
N THR A 123 -10.57 8.38 4.42
CA THR A 123 -11.87 8.93 4.01
C THR A 123 -12.92 8.81 5.11
N GLU A 124 -13.67 9.88 5.34
CA GLU A 124 -14.72 9.94 6.38
C GLU A 124 -16.14 10.06 5.81
N LYS A 125 -16.31 10.70 4.65
CA LYS A 125 -17.64 11.06 4.12
C LYS A 125 -17.94 10.44 2.77
N ARG A 126 -17.06 10.62 1.78
CA ARG A 126 -17.33 10.24 0.39
C ARG A 126 -16.08 10.09 -0.45
N VAL A 127 -16.11 9.13 -1.38
CA VAL A 127 -15.09 8.93 -2.41
C VAL A 127 -15.71 9.12 -3.81
N TYR A 128 -14.96 9.79 -4.70
CA TYR A 128 -15.13 9.72 -6.15
C TYR A 128 -13.85 9.11 -6.72
N PHE A 129 -13.99 7.98 -7.42
CA PHE A 129 -12.85 7.30 -7.99
C PHE A 129 -13.12 6.99 -9.46
N SER A 130 -12.39 7.65 -10.34
CA SER A 130 -12.45 7.48 -11.79
C SER A 130 -11.14 6.86 -12.27
N ALA A 131 -11.23 5.67 -12.88
CA ALA A 131 -10.12 4.96 -13.49
C ALA A 131 -10.67 3.80 -14.35
N ASN A 132 -9.80 3.11 -15.11
CA ASN A 132 -10.22 1.88 -15.78
C ASN A 132 -10.59 0.78 -14.77
N ALA A 133 -11.44 -0.16 -15.18
CA ALA A 133 -11.97 -1.19 -14.29
C ALA A 133 -10.89 -2.09 -13.67
N THR A 134 -9.89 -2.46 -14.44
CA THR A 134 -8.77 -3.31 -13.98
C THR A 134 -7.96 -2.64 -12.88
N PHE A 135 -7.79 -1.32 -12.95
CA PHE A 135 -7.14 -0.57 -11.89
C PHE A 135 -8.03 -0.47 -10.64
N LEU A 136 -9.34 -0.23 -10.80
CA LEU A 136 -10.28 -0.17 -9.68
C LEU A 136 -10.39 -1.51 -8.94
N GLU A 137 -10.31 -2.63 -9.64
CA GLU A 137 -10.35 -3.98 -9.07
C GLU A 137 -9.25 -4.24 -8.04
N GLN A 138 -8.09 -3.59 -8.19
CA GLN A 138 -6.98 -3.68 -7.24
C GLN A 138 -7.33 -3.10 -5.86
N TRP A 139 -8.34 -2.22 -5.78
CA TRP A 139 -8.78 -1.51 -4.57
C TRP A 139 -10.08 -2.06 -3.99
N SER A 140 -10.50 -3.26 -4.42
CA SER A 140 -11.78 -3.84 -4.02
C SER A 140 -11.91 -4.02 -2.50
N LYS A 141 -10.81 -4.36 -1.81
CA LYS A 141 -10.78 -4.54 -0.36
C LYS A 141 -10.99 -3.22 0.37
N GLU A 142 -10.18 -2.22 0.02
CA GLU A 142 -10.24 -0.89 0.64
C GLU A 142 -11.61 -0.23 0.40
N ILE A 143 -12.17 -0.40 -0.80
CA ILE A 143 -13.51 0.11 -1.12
C ILE A 143 -14.61 -0.67 -0.37
N ALA A 144 -14.48 -1.98 -0.20
CA ALA A 144 -15.40 -2.76 0.60
C ALA A 144 -15.38 -2.34 2.09
N GLU A 145 -14.22 -2.01 2.63
CA GLU A 145 -14.08 -1.45 3.98
C GLU A 145 -14.76 -0.09 4.13
N LEU A 146 -14.63 0.79 3.12
CA LEU A 146 -15.33 2.08 3.09
C LEU A 146 -16.85 1.90 3.12
N ILE A 147 -17.37 0.98 2.31
CA ILE A 147 -18.80 0.63 2.27
C ILE A 147 -19.26 0.11 3.64
N GLY A 148 -18.47 -0.78 4.26
CA GLY A 148 -18.73 -1.30 5.61
C GLY A 148 -18.75 -0.21 6.70
N ARG A 149 -18.04 0.90 6.48
CA ARG A 149 -18.04 2.09 7.34
C ARG A 149 -19.18 3.07 7.01
N GLY A 150 -20.06 2.78 6.06
CA GLY A 150 -21.15 3.63 5.64
C GLY A 150 -20.73 4.82 4.74
N ILE A 151 -19.55 4.76 4.13
CA ILE A 151 -19.02 5.82 3.27
C ILE A 151 -19.57 5.67 1.85
N LYS A 152 -20.07 6.75 1.27
CA LYS A 152 -20.59 6.76 -0.10
C LYS A 152 -19.45 6.74 -1.11
N VAL A 153 -19.50 5.77 -2.03
CA VAL A 153 -18.51 5.60 -3.08
C VAL A 153 -19.14 5.83 -4.46
N VAL A 154 -18.52 6.68 -5.25
CA VAL A 154 -18.91 6.94 -6.64
C VAL A 154 -17.76 6.47 -7.54
N LEU A 155 -18.06 5.50 -8.40
CA LEU A 155 -17.10 4.93 -9.33
C LEU A 155 -17.44 5.35 -10.77
N LEU A 156 -16.42 5.79 -11.50
CA LEU A 156 -16.50 6.02 -12.94
C LEU A 156 -15.48 5.15 -13.64
N SER A 157 -15.94 4.30 -14.58
CA SER A 157 -15.06 3.36 -15.27
C SER A 157 -15.64 2.95 -16.62
N ASN A 158 -14.81 2.36 -17.48
CA ASN A 158 -15.20 1.82 -18.78
C ASN A 158 -16.16 0.60 -18.69
N ARG A 159 -16.16 -0.12 -17.58
CA ARG A 159 -17.10 -1.21 -17.24
C ARG A 159 -17.24 -1.32 -15.73
N LEU A 160 -18.30 -1.98 -15.27
CA LEU A 160 -18.44 -2.28 -13.84
C LEU A 160 -17.34 -3.27 -13.42
N PRO A 161 -16.46 -2.90 -12.47
CA PRO A 161 -15.41 -3.80 -12.00
C PRO A 161 -16.03 -5.03 -11.30
N GLU A 162 -15.42 -6.21 -11.49
CA GLU A 162 -16.02 -7.49 -11.04
C GLU A 162 -16.27 -7.55 -9.53
N GLY A 163 -15.39 -6.99 -8.73
CA GLY A 163 -15.49 -6.97 -7.27
C GLY A 163 -16.66 -6.14 -6.71
N PHE A 164 -17.42 -5.41 -7.54
CA PHE A 164 -18.46 -4.46 -7.09
C PHE A 164 -19.89 -4.79 -7.52
N LYS A 165 -20.09 -5.93 -8.20
CA LYS A 165 -21.41 -6.35 -8.71
C LYS A 165 -22.50 -6.41 -7.64
N GLY A 166 -22.18 -6.84 -6.41
CA GLY A 166 -23.13 -6.88 -5.28
C GLY A 166 -23.25 -5.59 -4.47
N ALA A 167 -22.25 -4.71 -4.54
CA ALA A 167 -22.22 -3.49 -3.74
C ALA A 167 -23.11 -2.36 -4.31
N SER A 168 -23.44 -2.41 -5.60
CA SER A 168 -24.36 -1.47 -6.26
C SER A 168 -25.80 -1.60 -5.73
N GLU A 169 -26.21 -2.80 -5.27
CA GLU A 169 -27.55 -3.05 -4.72
C GLU A 169 -27.76 -2.44 -3.33
N SER A 170 -26.70 -2.18 -2.59
CA SER A 170 -26.76 -1.57 -1.25
C SER A 170 -27.07 -0.06 -1.25
N GLY A 171 -27.05 0.60 -2.42
CA GLY A 171 -27.18 2.05 -2.55
C GLY A 171 -25.98 2.88 -2.05
N MET A 172 -24.94 2.22 -1.55
CA MET A 172 -23.71 2.87 -1.07
C MET A 172 -22.70 3.09 -2.18
N VAL A 173 -22.78 2.33 -3.27
CA VAL A 173 -21.96 2.50 -4.47
C VAL A 173 -22.83 2.99 -5.61
N THR A 174 -22.43 4.10 -6.21
CA THR A 174 -23.03 4.61 -7.45
C THR A 174 -22.00 4.42 -8.57
N PHE A 175 -22.36 3.64 -9.58
CA PHE A 175 -21.50 3.37 -10.71
C PHE A 175 -21.95 4.16 -11.94
N TYR A 176 -21.00 4.75 -12.65
CA TYR A 176 -21.17 5.39 -13.94
C TYR A 176 -20.26 4.74 -14.97
N CYS A 177 -20.87 4.21 -16.05
CA CYS A 177 -20.11 3.69 -17.18
C CYS A 177 -19.60 4.87 -18.01
N ALA A 178 -18.32 5.16 -17.94
CA ALA A 178 -17.69 6.18 -18.74
C ALA A 178 -17.67 5.71 -20.21
N LEU A 179 -18.36 6.43 -21.07
CA LEU A 179 -18.32 6.20 -22.51
C LEU A 179 -16.99 6.76 -23.03
N PHE A 180 -16.05 5.88 -23.31
CA PHE A 180 -14.86 6.25 -24.09
C PHE A 180 -15.31 6.42 -25.55
N ASP A 181 -15.49 7.66 -26.00
CA ASP A 181 -15.79 7.96 -27.39
C ASP A 181 -14.54 7.66 -28.23
N GLU A 182 -14.58 6.58 -29.01
CA GLU A 182 -13.53 6.17 -29.95
C GLU A 182 -13.26 7.22 -31.05
N GLY A 183 -14.09 8.28 -31.13
CA GLY A 183 -14.03 9.31 -32.16
C GLY A 183 -13.21 10.57 -31.82
N LEU A 184 -12.70 10.73 -30.61
CA LEU A 184 -11.87 11.88 -30.22
C LEU A 184 -10.36 11.50 -30.25
N GLU A 185 -9.85 11.30 -31.47
CA GLU A 185 -8.41 11.04 -31.73
C GLU A 185 -7.45 12.13 -31.24
N ASN A 186 -7.91 13.22 -30.66
CA ASN A 186 -7.11 14.37 -30.21
C ASN A 186 -7.15 14.63 -28.70
N SER A 187 -7.38 13.62 -27.86
CA SER A 187 -7.22 13.87 -26.43
C SER A 187 -5.72 13.78 -26.07
N PHE A 188 -5.16 14.88 -25.57
CA PHE A 188 -3.79 14.96 -25.04
C PHE A 188 -3.55 14.02 -23.83
N CYS A 189 -4.54 13.22 -23.42
CA CYS A 189 -4.50 12.35 -22.27
C CYS A 189 -5.07 10.98 -22.63
N ASP A 190 -4.30 9.93 -22.34
CA ASP A 190 -4.76 8.54 -22.47
C ASP A 190 -5.78 8.25 -21.36
N ARG A 191 -7.08 8.35 -21.71
CA ARG A 191 -8.18 8.17 -20.76
C ARG A 191 -8.17 6.80 -20.07
N GLU A 192 -7.64 5.77 -20.73
CA GLU A 192 -7.52 4.44 -20.12
C GLU A 192 -6.51 4.40 -18.98
N LYS A 193 -5.50 5.27 -19.02
CA LYS A 193 -4.49 5.39 -17.98
C LYS A 193 -4.81 6.47 -16.95
N GLN A 194 -5.77 7.34 -17.23
CA GLN A 194 -6.10 8.43 -16.33
C GLN A 194 -6.72 7.91 -15.04
N ILE A 195 -6.20 8.40 -13.92
CA ILE A 195 -6.78 8.20 -12.58
C ILE A 195 -7.18 9.53 -11.96
N ARG A 196 -8.33 9.55 -11.31
CA ARG A 196 -8.83 10.70 -10.56
C ARG A 196 -9.49 10.19 -9.28
N LEU A 197 -8.88 10.48 -8.14
CA LEU A 197 -9.40 10.13 -6.82
C LEU A 197 -9.66 11.41 -6.04
N ILE A 198 -10.90 11.59 -5.59
CA ILE A 198 -11.28 12.70 -4.70
C ILE A 198 -11.87 12.09 -3.44
N ILE A 199 -11.37 12.50 -2.28
CA ILE A 199 -11.90 12.11 -0.98
C ILE A 199 -12.46 13.34 -0.26
N ASP A 200 -13.63 13.17 0.34
CA ASP A 200 -14.35 14.14 1.17
C ASP A 200 -14.57 15.53 0.54
N SER A 201 -14.28 15.67 -0.77
CA SER A 201 -14.22 16.94 -1.49
C SER A 201 -13.18 17.92 -0.96
N GLU A 202 -12.16 17.42 -0.30
CA GLU A 202 -11.06 18.17 0.33
C GLU A 202 -9.70 17.84 -0.30
N TYR A 203 -9.53 16.60 -0.79
CA TYR A 203 -8.26 16.14 -1.36
C TYR A 203 -8.47 15.50 -2.71
N VAL A 204 -7.53 15.71 -3.61
CA VAL A 204 -7.52 15.12 -4.96
C VAL A 204 -6.16 14.52 -5.27
N LEU A 205 -6.18 13.36 -5.92
CA LEU A 205 -5.06 12.76 -6.61
C LEU A 205 -5.46 12.54 -8.07
N THR A 206 -4.68 13.03 -9.03
CA THR A 206 -4.97 12.87 -10.46
C THR A 206 -3.69 12.74 -11.26
N GLY A 207 -3.72 11.95 -12.32
CA GLY A 207 -2.58 11.73 -13.21
C GLY A 207 -2.80 10.56 -14.14
N GLU A 208 -1.74 10.14 -14.81
CA GLU A 208 -1.72 8.94 -15.63
C GLU A 208 -1.01 7.80 -14.90
N TYR A 209 -1.57 6.61 -14.99
CA TYR A 209 -1.04 5.42 -14.36
C TYR A 209 -1.00 4.26 -15.34
N SER A 210 0.19 3.86 -15.73
CA SER A 210 0.48 2.70 -16.59
C SER A 210 1.04 1.50 -15.82
N GLY A 211 1.38 1.68 -14.56
CA GLY A 211 2.10 0.72 -13.72
C GLY A 211 3.61 0.84 -13.85
N SER A 212 4.11 1.93 -14.44
CA SER A 212 5.52 2.26 -14.57
C SER A 212 6.07 2.99 -13.33
N ASP A 213 7.37 2.85 -13.09
CA ASP A 213 8.07 3.63 -12.06
C ASP A 213 8.26 5.10 -12.46
N HIS A 214 7.92 5.47 -13.71
CA HIS A 214 7.93 6.84 -14.20
C HIS A 214 6.55 7.50 -14.21
N ASP A 215 5.50 6.79 -13.79
CA ASP A 215 4.17 7.37 -13.67
C ASP A 215 4.17 8.51 -12.66
N THR A 216 3.42 9.57 -12.96
CA THR A 216 3.31 10.73 -12.08
C THR A 216 1.86 11.10 -11.82
N CYS A 217 1.57 11.46 -10.57
CA CYS A 217 0.28 11.97 -10.15
C CYS A 217 0.45 13.28 -9.36
N LEU A 218 -0.51 14.17 -9.52
CA LEU A 218 -0.62 15.39 -8.73
C LEU A 218 -1.56 15.13 -7.55
N TYR A 219 -1.10 15.46 -6.35
CA TYR A 219 -1.90 15.46 -5.14
C TYR A 219 -2.05 16.87 -4.60
N SER A 220 -3.26 17.28 -4.24
CA SER A 220 -3.52 18.60 -3.71
C SER A 220 -4.70 18.63 -2.73
N ALA A 221 -4.62 19.53 -1.76
CA ALA A 221 -5.72 19.96 -0.91
C ALA A 221 -6.20 21.38 -1.28
N GLN A 222 -5.65 21.97 -2.35
CA GLN A 222 -6.02 23.32 -2.78
C GLN A 222 -7.47 23.35 -3.28
N LYS A 223 -8.31 24.14 -2.63
CA LYS A 223 -9.75 24.18 -2.84
C LYS A 223 -10.14 24.38 -4.31
N ASN A 224 -9.48 25.30 -5.01
CA ASN A 224 -9.78 25.57 -6.42
C ASN A 224 -9.45 24.36 -7.30
N PHE A 225 -8.33 23.72 -7.09
CA PHE A 225 -7.91 22.54 -7.85
C PHE A 225 -8.85 21.35 -7.59
N VAL A 226 -9.20 21.08 -6.33
CA VAL A 226 -10.18 20.06 -5.96
C VAL A 226 -11.52 20.32 -6.61
N THR A 227 -11.98 21.59 -6.61
CA THR A 227 -13.26 21.99 -7.23
C THR A 227 -13.27 21.72 -8.73
N VAL A 228 -12.22 22.13 -9.45
CA VAL A 228 -12.11 21.92 -10.91
C VAL A 228 -12.18 20.43 -11.27
N ILE A 229 -11.42 19.58 -10.59
CA ILE A 229 -11.43 18.14 -10.87
C ILE A 229 -12.77 17.51 -10.49
N LYS A 230 -13.39 17.97 -9.40
CA LYS A 230 -14.73 17.51 -8.97
C LYS A 230 -15.81 17.89 -9.97
N ASP A 231 -15.78 19.11 -10.48
CA ASP A 231 -16.73 19.58 -11.49
C ASP A 231 -16.54 18.85 -12.82
N ALA A 232 -15.29 18.53 -13.20
CA ALA A 232 -15.02 17.69 -14.37
C ALA A 232 -15.67 16.29 -14.23
N ILE A 233 -15.52 15.64 -13.08
CA ILE A 233 -16.17 14.35 -12.80
C ILE A 233 -17.68 14.48 -12.81
N ARG A 234 -18.24 15.54 -12.19
CA ARG A 234 -19.69 15.79 -12.17
C ARG A 234 -20.24 15.96 -13.57
N ASN A 235 -19.59 16.76 -14.41
CA ASN A 235 -20.00 17.00 -15.79
C ASN A 235 -19.99 15.70 -16.61
N GLU A 236 -18.98 14.85 -16.42
CA GLU A 236 -18.92 13.53 -17.04
C GLU A 236 -20.08 12.64 -16.60
N MET A 237 -20.42 12.62 -15.31
CA MET A 237 -21.58 11.89 -14.77
C MET A 237 -22.90 12.38 -15.39
N GLU A 238 -23.10 13.69 -15.52
CA GLU A 238 -24.32 14.25 -16.14
C GLU A 238 -24.40 13.91 -17.64
N LEU A 239 -23.28 13.94 -18.38
CA LEU A 239 -23.24 13.52 -19.77
C LEU A 239 -23.63 12.04 -19.94
N ILE A 240 -23.14 11.17 -19.06
CA ILE A 240 -23.49 9.73 -19.05
C ILE A 240 -24.99 9.55 -18.84
N LYS A 241 -25.59 10.26 -17.88
CA LYS A 241 -27.04 10.20 -17.62
C LYS A 241 -27.87 10.67 -18.82
N ILE A 242 -27.43 11.73 -19.51
CA ILE A 242 -28.13 12.27 -20.68
C ILE A 242 -28.06 11.30 -21.85
N LYS A 243 -26.90 10.68 -22.09
CA LYS A 243 -26.74 9.68 -23.17
C LYS A 243 -27.56 8.42 -22.88
N GLY A 244 -27.54 7.88 -21.66
CA GLY A 244 -28.33 6.71 -21.27
C GLY A 244 -29.85 6.89 -21.38
N LYS A 245 -30.37 8.12 -21.25
CA LYS A 245 -31.80 8.44 -21.48
C LYS A 245 -32.20 8.54 -22.94
N LYS A 246 -31.24 8.59 -23.88
CA LYS A 246 -31.52 8.65 -25.32
C LYS A 246 -31.54 7.28 -25.98
N GLU A 247 -31.12 6.26 -25.26
CA GLU A 247 -31.10 4.86 -25.74
C GLU A 247 -32.31 4.04 -25.22
N GLU A 248 -33.16 4.63 -24.34
CA GLU A 248 -34.50 4.13 -23.97
C GLU A 248 -35.57 4.81 -24.83
#